data_c6109c7c8bcb174cb77ec5f85a662f18
#
_entry.id   c6109c7c8bcb174cb77ec5f85a662f18
#
_cell.length_a   1.000
_cell.length_b   1.000
_cell.length_c   1.000
_cell.angle_alpha   90.00
_cell.angle_beta   90.00
_cell.angle_gamma   90.00
#
_symmetry.space_group_name_H-M   'P 1'
#
loop_
_entity.id
_entity.type
_entity.pdbx_description
1 polymer ?
#
loop_
_entity_poly.entity_id
_entity_poly.type
_entity_poly.pdbx_seq_one_letter_code
_entity_poly.pdbx_strand_id
1 'polypeptide(L)' 'MLHIEFDYKDKYTNGRWNRQSCTVSSVEECKRIYGLGVDCEYRIISIERVDK' A
#
# COMPACT_ATOMS: atom_id res chain seq x y z
N MET A 1 -5.35 -13.47 -5.89
CA MET A 1 -5.37 -12.13 -5.26
C MET A 1 -4.31 -12.06 -4.19
N LEU A 2 -3.85 -10.86 -3.92
CA LEU A 2 -2.86 -10.61 -2.88
C LEU A 2 -3.46 -9.68 -1.84
N HIS A 3 -3.26 -10.01 -0.58
CA HIS A 3 -3.59 -9.11 0.52
C HIS A 3 -2.29 -8.44 0.95
N ILE A 4 -2.23 -7.14 0.76
CA ILE A 4 -1.02 -6.37 1.00
C ILE A 4 -1.24 -5.42 2.16
N GLU A 5 -0.35 -5.52 3.14
CA GLU A 5 -0.34 -4.59 4.27
C GLU A 5 0.85 -3.66 4.08
N PHE A 6 0.61 -2.37 4.18
CA PHE A 6 1.66 -1.40 3.91
C PHE A 6 1.50 -0.16 4.76
N ASP A 7 2.60 0.55 4.96
CA ASP A 7 2.59 1.87 5.56
C ASP A 7 2.83 2.89 4.46
N TYR A 8 2.18 4.03 4.57
CA TYR A 8 2.42 5.13 3.65
C TYR A 8 2.51 6.43 4.43
N LYS A 9 3.22 7.37 3.84
CA LYS A 9 3.41 8.69 4.45
C LYS A 9 3.18 9.72 3.36
N ASP A 10 2.06 10.43 3.44
CA ASP A 10 1.78 11.45 2.44
C ASP A 10 2.11 12.83 3.00
N LYS A 11 2.21 13.78 2.08
CA LYS A 11 2.60 15.13 2.44
C LYS A 11 1.50 15.91 3.15
N TYR A 12 0.30 15.36 3.16
CA TYR A 12 -0.85 16.03 3.76
C TYR A 12 -1.06 15.67 5.22
N THR A 13 -0.36 14.66 5.72
CA THR A 13 -0.52 14.20 7.09
C THR A 13 0.69 14.52 7.96
N ASN A 14 1.37 15.63 7.67
CA ASN A 14 2.54 16.10 8.41
C ASN A 14 3.64 15.05 8.54
N GLY A 15 3.77 14.23 7.51
CA GLY A 15 4.81 13.22 7.48
C GLY A 15 4.60 12.03 8.39
N ARG A 16 3.39 11.79 8.79
CA ARG A 16 3.07 10.63 9.64
C ARG A 16 2.88 9.39 8.80
N TRP A 17 3.36 8.28 9.33
CA TRP A 17 3.14 6.98 8.70
C TRP A 17 1.75 6.48 9.07
N ASN A 18 1.03 6.02 8.07
CA ASN A 18 -0.31 5.46 8.26
C ASN A 18 -0.31 4.03 7.73
N ARG A 19 -0.98 3.13 8.44
CA ARG A 19 -1.08 1.75 8.01
C ARG A 19 -2.37 1.53 7.25
N GLN A 20 -2.26 0.80 6.15
CA GLN A 20 -3.40 0.48 5.32
C GLN A 20 -3.22 -0.91 4.74
N SER A 21 -4.30 -1.51 4.30
CA SER A 21 -4.25 -2.80 3.64
C SER A 21 -5.21 -2.81 2.46
N CYS A 22 -4.93 -3.69 1.51
CA CYS A 22 -5.80 -3.83 0.35
C CYS A 22 -5.67 -5.24 -0.21
N THR A 23 -6.69 -5.66 -0.95
CA THR A 23 -6.66 -6.92 -1.66
C THR A 23 -6.71 -6.61 -3.15
N VAL A 24 -5.66 -6.98 -3.85
CA VAL A 24 -5.47 -6.63 -5.25
C VAL A 24 -4.87 -7.80 -6.02
N SER A 25 -4.81 -7.69 -7.32
CA SER A 25 -4.24 -8.76 -8.15
C SER A 25 -2.72 -8.69 -8.21
N SER A 26 -2.14 -7.52 -7.94
CA SER A 26 -0.69 -7.37 -7.98
C SER A 26 -0.26 -6.18 -7.12
N VAL A 27 1.04 -6.16 -6.78
CA VAL A 27 1.60 -5.03 -6.03
C VAL A 27 1.48 -3.74 -6.84
N GLU A 28 1.68 -3.82 -8.13
CA GLU A 28 1.59 -2.64 -8.99
C GLU A 28 0.19 -2.04 -8.98
N GLU A 29 -0.83 -2.88 -8.91
CA GLU A 29 -2.19 -2.41 -8.82
C GLU A 29 -2.41 -1.65 -7.51
N CYS A 30 -1.88 -2.17 -6.42
CA CYS A 30 -1.97 -1.50 -5.12
C CYS A 30 -1.30 -0.12 -5.17
N LYS A 31 -0.12 -0.06 -5.74
CA LYS A 31 0.62 1.20 -5.85
C LYS A 31 -0.14 2.22 -6.68
N ARG A 32 -0.80 1.78 -7.73
CA ARG A 32 -1.56 2.67 -8.59
C ARG A 32 -2.79 3.23 -7.89
N ILE A 33 -3.50 2.36 -7.18
CA ILE A 33 -4.73 2.77 -6.49
C ILE A 33 -4.44 3.81 -5.42
N TYR A 34 -3.36 3.64 -4.69
CA TYR A 34 -3.03 4.52 -3.56
C TYR A 34 -2.00 5.58 -3.91
N GLY A 35 -1.51 5.59 -5.15
CA GLY A 35 -0.50 6.57 -5.57
C GLY A 35 0.84 6.39 -4.88
N LEU A 36 1.16 5.18 -4.48
CA LEU A 36 2.39 4.90 -3.76
C LEU A 36 3.61 5.13 -4.64
N GLY A 37 4.57 5.84 -4.10
CA GLY A 37 5.79 6.16 -4.83
C GLY A 37 5.65 7.35 -5.76
N VAL A 38 4.44 7.88 -5.92
CA VAL A 38 4.20 9.07 -6.74
C VAL A 38 3.78 10.22 -5.84
N ASP A 39 2.69 10.04 -5.11
CA ASP A 39 2.15 11.08 -4.23
C ASP A 39 2.61 10.92 -2.80
N CYS A 40 3.11 9.76 -2.42
CA CYS A 40 3.49 9.49 -1.05
C CYS A 40 4.61 8.45 -1.00
N GLU A 41 5.34 8.44 0.11
CA GLU A 41 6.31 7.39 0.37
C GLU A 41 5.55 6.18 0.91
N TYR A 42 6.13 5.00 0.75
CA TYR A 42 5.48 3.78 1.21
C TYR A 42 6.51 2.73 1.58
N ARG A 43 6.04 1.75 2.35
CA ARG A 43 6.83 0.55 2.59
C ARG A 43 5.87 -0.62 2.77
N ILE A 44 6.21 -1.74 2.15
CA ILE A 44 5.40 -2.95 2.23
C ILE A 44 5.75 -3.67 3.52
N ILE A 45 4.72 -3.98 4.30
CA ILE A 45 4.90 -4.70 5.56
C ILE A 45 4.78 -6.20 5.32
N SER A 46 3.73 -6.62 4.62
CA SER A 46 3.53 -8.03 4.34
C SER A 46 2.70 -8.20 3.07
N ILE A 47 2.91 -9.31 2.40
CA ILE A 47 2.12 -9.70 1.24
C ILE A 47 1.68 -11.14 1.47
N GLU A 48 0.38 -11.36 1.42
CA GLU A 48 -0.18 -12.66 1.65
C GLU A 48 -1.03 -13.07 0.45
N ARG A 49 -0.86 -14.29 0.00
CA ARG A 49 -1.67 -14.79 -1.10
C ARG A 49 -3.02 -15.22 -0.56
N VAL A 50 -4.07 -14.67 -1.14
CA VAL A 50 -5.44 -14.98 -0.74
C VAL A 50 -6.08 -15.74 -1.89
N ASP A 51 -6.04 -17.06 -1.79
CA ASP A 51 -6.66 -17.93 -2.79
C ASP A 51 -7.93 -18.52 -2.20
N LYS A 52 -8.89 -18.70 -3.07
CA LYS A 52 -10.09 -19.40 -2.68
C LYS A 52 -10.03 -20.83 -3.11
#